data_c08a3edd1f775dbd31b0c4093bfa56ed
#
_entry.id   c08a3edd1f775dbd31b0c4093bfa56ed
#
_cell.length_a   1.000
_cell.length_b   1.000
_cell.length_c   1.000
_cell.angle_alpha   90.00
_cell.angle_beta   90.00
_cell.angle_gamma   90.00
#
_symmetry.space_group_name_H-M   'P 1'
#
loop_
_entity.id
_entity.type
_entity.pdbx_description
1 polymer ?
#
loop_
_entity_poly.entity_id
_entity_poly.type
_entity_poly.pdbx_seq_one_letter_code
_entity_poly.pdbx_strand_id
1 'polypeptide(L)'
;MERSKLLVAAFLAIALAAAAPAEKIPVKHIQLPRHEFMLARSDTGQIIARAEFTETVERDEVTMRLTYRFADGSIDDETTTYRQHGAFQLIRNHHIQQGPFFLKPVDFAVEAATGTATTRTADKSGTIHVATEHIDLPDDLANGFVGTVLLNVPSNAAPFRVGILAPVFGGRLIRILISPEGEQPFQKAGQPLKATVFRIHPELGGILGWLAQLLNMQPKDVMVWILEGEQPAVVRVVGQLSGFGPVVSSELEGTSFGK
;
A
#
# COMPACT_ATOMS: atom_id res chain seq x y z
N MET A 1 -42.64 -56.28 -8.14
CA MET A 1 -41.83 -55.47 -9.10
C MET A 1 -41.29 -54.26 -8.39
N GLU A 2 -40.11 -54.44 -7.78
CA GLU A 2 -39.39 -53.38 -7.05
C GLU A 2 -38.58 -52.56 -8.04
N ARG A 3 -38.75 -51.23 -7.97
CA ARG A 3 -37.86 -50.29 -8.66
C ARG A 3 -36.91 -49.72 -7.63
N SER A 4 -35.68 -50.20 -7.66
CA SER A 4 -34.52 -49.66 -6.95
C SER A 4 -34.34 -48.18 -7.21
N LYS A 5 -34.35 -47.36 -6.16
CA LYS A 5 -33.92 -45.97 -6.17
C LYS A 5 -32.42 -45.94 -5.90
N LEU A 6 -31.62 -45.72 -6.95
CA LEU A 6 -30.19 -45.35 -6.81
C LEU A 6 -30.12 -43.91 -6.34
N LEU A 7 -29.70 -43.71 -5.09
CA LEU A 7 -29.26 -42.44 -4.57
C LEU A 7 -27.81 -42.21 -5.01
N VAL A 8 -27.60 -41.32 -5.96
CA VAL A 8 -26.28 -40.79 -6.34
C VAL A 8 -25.93 -39.71 -5.32
N ALA A 9 -25.11 -40.02 -4.35
CA ALA A 9 -24.50 -39.07 -3.44
C ALA A 9 -23.34 -38.38 -4.19
N ALA A 10 -23.59 -37.15 -4.69
CA ALA A 10 -22.54 -36.32 -5.21
C ALA A 10 -21.74 -35.74 -4.02
N PHE A 11 -20.56 -36.28 -3.77
CA PHE A 11 -19.56 -35.71 -2.87
C PHE A 11 -19.04 -34.41 -3.54
N LEU A 12 -19.52 -33.26 -3.09
CA LEU A 12 -18.95 -31.94 -3.42
C LEU A 12 -17.63 -31.81 -2.61
N ALA A 13 -16.52 -32.18 -3.21
CA ALA A 13 -15.19 -31.92 -2.67
C ALA A 13 -14.95 -30.41 -2.78
N ILE A 14 -15.28 -29.65 -1.73
CA ILE A 14 -14.81 -28.28 -1.56
C ILE A 14 -13.31 -28.39 -1.32
N ALA A 15 -12.51 -28.20 -2.38
CA ALA A 15 -11.10 -27.96 -2.25
C ALA A 15 -10.94 -26.64 -1.47
N LEU A 16 -10.68 -26.71 -0.15
CA LEU A 16 -10.11 -25.62 0.58
C LEU A 16 -8.75 -25.35 -0.08
N ALA A 17 -8.69 -24.33 -0.93
CA ALA A 17 -7.43 -23.77 -1.34
C ALA A 17 -6.79 -23.22 -0.05
N ALA A 18 -5.87 -23.98 0.52
CA ALA A 18 -5.03 -23.51 1.61
C ALA A 18 -4.37 -22.23 1.09
N ALA A 19 -4.66 -21.09 1.74
CA ALA A 19 -3.96 -19.85 1.45
C ALA A 19 -2.47 -20.17 1.60
N ALA A 20 -1.68 -19.95 0.54
CA ALA A 20 -0.24 -20.10 0.63
C ALA A 20 0.24 -19.29 1.84
N PRO A 21 1.14 -19.84 2.67
CA PRO A 21 1.64 -19.13 3.83
C PRO A 21 2.21 -17.78 3.37
N ALA A 22 1.97 -16.74 4.16
CA ALA A 22 2.52 -15.41 3.93
C ALA A 22 4.05 -15.52 3.84
N GLU A 23 4.61 -15.20 2.68
CA GLU A 23 6.04 -15.34 2.44
C GLU A 23 6.73 -14.05 2.88
N LYS A 24 7.70 -14.17 3.81
CA LYS A 24 8.51 -13.04 4.24
C LYS A 24 9.29 -12.48 3.06
N ILE A 25 9.25 -11.17 2.89
CA ILE A 25 9.94 -10.48 1.79
C ILE A 25 11.42 -10.31 2.17
N PRO A 26 12.36 -10.93 1.45
CA PRO A 26 13.77 -10.86 1.77
C PRO A 26 14.35 -9.48 1.52
N VAL A 27 15.25 -9.03 2.39
CA VAL A 27 16.02 -7.79 2.21
C VAL A 27 17.18 -8.06 1.24
N LYS A 28 17.17 -7.44 0.07
CA LYS A 28 18.27 -7.46 -0.92
C LYS A 28 19.02 -6.12 -0.92
N HIS A 29 18.30 -5.02 -0.78
CA HIS A 29 18.82 -3.67 -0.72
C HIS A 29 18.49 -3.08 0.66
N ILE A 30 19.51 -2.89 1.49
CA ILE A 30 19.38 -2.24 2.79
C ILE A 30 19.05 -0.77 2.57
N GLN A 31 18.03 -0.27 3.24
CA GLN A 31 17.67 1.13 3.22
C GLN A 31 18.67 1.93 4.04
N LEU A 32 19.04 3.10 3.51
CA LEU A 32 19.94 4.05 4.12
C LEU A 32 19.18 5.34 4.44
N PRO A 33 19.66 6.17 5.37
CA PRO A 33 19.04 7.46 5.64
C PRO A 33 18.93 8.29 4.36
N ARG A 34 17.74 8.82 4.09
CA ARG A 34 17.49 9.69 2.91
C ARG A 34 16.39 10.70 3.18
N HIS A 35 16.40 11.76 2.37
CA HIS A 35 15.43 12.82 2.39
C HIS A 35 15.12 13.22 0.95
N GLU A 36 13.86 13.11 0.57
CA GLU A 36 13.40 13.28 -0.81
C GLU A 36 12.15 14.15 -0.85
N PHE A 37 11.95 14.86 -1.97
CA PHE A 37 10.75 15.64 -2.21
C PHE A 37 10.03 15.11 -3.44
N MET A 38 8.69 15.13 -3.39
CA MET A 38 7.84 14.71 -4.49
C MET A 38 6.79 15.77 -4.79
N LEU A 39 6.36 15.85 -6.05
CA LEU A 39 5.26 16.70 -6.49
C LEU A 39 4.06 15.83 -6.82
N ALA A 40 2.94 16.09 -6.15
CA ALA A 40 1.67 15.44 -6.42
C ALA A 40 0.84 16.27 -7.40
N ARG A 41 0.37 15.63 -8.48
CA ARG A 41 -0.39 16.24 -9.56
C ARG A 41 -1.76 15.59 -9.71
N SER A 42 -2.75 16.40 -10.08
CA SER A 42 -4.05 15.90 -10.53
C SER A 42 -3.95 15.21 -11.91
N ASP A 43 -5.02 14.63 -12.37
CA ASP A 43 -5.19 14.09 -13.72
C ASP A 43 -5.01 15.14 -14.82
N THR A 44 -5.26 16.43 -14.53
CA THR A 44 -5.02 17.56 -15.44
C THR A 44 -3.57 18.04 -15.41
N GLY A 45 -2.69 17.46 -14.57
CA GLY A 45 -1.28 17.83 -14.42
C GLY A 45 -1.03 19.02 -13.47
N GLN A 46 -2.06 19.57 -12.84
CA GLN A 46 -1.92 20.63 -11.85
C GLN A 46 -1.24 20.10 -10.58
N ILE A 47 -0.25 20.82 -10.04
CA ILE A 47 0.33 20.49 -8.74
C ILE A 47 -0.71 20.79 -7.66
N ILE A 48 -1.09 19.75 -6.91
CA ILE A 48 -2.11 19.81 -5.84
C ILE A 48 -1.49 19.65 -4.46
N ALA A 49 -0.33 19.00 -4.36
CA ALA A 49 0.39 18.85 -3.10
C ALA A 49 1.91 18.75 -3.33
N ARG A 50 2.65 19.04 -2.28
CA ARG A 50 4.07 18.69 -2.15
C ARG A 50 4.23 17.64 -1.08
N ALA A 51 5.07 16.65 -1.36
CA ALA A 51 5.38 15.60 -0.41
C ALA A 51 6.84 15.64 0.01
N GLU A 52 7.07 15.34 1.26
CA GLU A 52 8.37 15.18 1.89
C GLU A 52 8.47 13.73 2.39
N PHE A 53 9.52 13.05 1.97
CA PHE A 53 9.85 11.70 2.39
C PHE A 53 11.16 11.70 3.16
N THR A 54 11.16 11.12 4.35
CA THR A 54 12.36 10.95 5.18
C THR A 54 12.50 9.52 5.62
N GLU A 55 13.74 9.02 5.62
CA GLU A 55 14.11 7.75 6.25
C GLU A 55 15.25 7.98 7.23
N THR A 56 15.12 7.42 8.42
CA THR A 56 16.19 7.31 9.43
C THR A 56 16.43 5.84 9.75
N VAL A 57 17.69 5.49 10.00
CA VAL A 57 18.08 4.11 10.26
C VAL A 57 18.84 4.04 11.56
N GLU A 58 18.37 3.19 12.47
CA GLU A 58 19.03 2.87 13.73
C GLU A 58 19.26 1.35 13.80
N ARG A 59 20.49 0.92 13.53
CA ARG A 59 20.86 -0.50 13.39
C ARG A 59 20.11 -1.16 12.23
N ASP A 60 19.18 -2.08 12.54
CA ASP A 60 18.32 -2.78 11.57
C ASP A 60 16.88 -2.22 11.53
N GLU A 61 16.57 -1.22 12.33
CA GLU A 61 15.28 -0.55 12.33
C GLU A 61 15.30 0.70 11.45
N VAL A 62 14.30 0.80 10.56
CA VAL A 62 14.09 1.93 9.68
C VAL A 62 12.80 2.61 10.07
N THR A 63 12.86 3.92 10.30
CA THR A 63 11.67 4.75 10.44
C THR A 63 11.57 5.66 9.23
N MET A 64 10.51 5.47 8.44
CA MET A 64 10.16 6.31 7.31
C MET A 64 8.95 7.17 7.65
N ARG A 65 8.92 8.38 7.08
CA ARG A 65 7.77 9.27 7.11
C ARG A 65 7.55 9.88 5.75
N LEU A 66 6.30 9.82 5.26
CA LEU A 66 5.84 10.46 4.04
C LEU A 66 4.72 11.44 4.38
N THR A 67 4.92 12.72 4.11
CA THR A 67 3.95 13.77 4.42
C THR A 67 3.58 14.53 3.15
N TYR A 68 2.32 14.45 2.72
CA TYR A 68 1.75 15.31 1.68
C TYR A 68 1.10 16.53 2.31
N ARG A 69 1.44 17.71 1.79
CA ARG A 69 0.80 18.99 2.14
C ARG A 69 0.10 19.54 0.92
N PHE A 70 -1.23 19.57 0.97
CA PHE A 70 -2.07 20.02 -0.13
C PHE A 70 -2.26 21.55 -0.11
N ALA A 71 -2.55 22.13 -1.29
CA ALA A 71 -2.80 23.53 -1.44
C ALA A 71 -4.07 24.01 -0.71
N ASP A 72 -5.03 23.11 -0.46
CA ASP A 72 -6.27 23.40 0.28
C ASP A 72 -6.13 23.26 1.81
N GLY A 73 -4.91 22.99 2.30
CA GLY A 73 -4.60 22.79 3.72
C GLY A 73 -4.78 21.34 4.20
N SER A 74 -5.16 20.42 3.33
CA SER A 74 -5.21 19.00 3.67
C SER A 74 -3.82 18.43 3.92
N ILE A 75 -3.75 17.39 4.77
CA ILE A 75 -2.52 16.68 5.11
C ILE A 75 -2.77 15.18 5.00
N ASP A 76 -1.82 14.47 4.38
CA ASP A 76 -1.66 13.03 4.43
C ASP A 76 -0.27 12.74 5.02
N ASP A 77 -0.22 12.12 6.20
CA ASP A 77 1.01 11.93 6.96
C ASP A 77 1.07 10.47 7.44
N GLU A 78 2.02 9.73 6.90
CA GLU A 78 2.22 8.34 7.25
C GLU A 78 3.63 8.12 7.81
N THR A 79 3.71 7.57 9.03
CA THR A 79 4.96 7.17 9.68
C THR A 79 4.96 5.66 9.86
N THR A 80 6.01 5.01 9.37
CA THR A 80 6.17 3.55 9.46
C THR A 80 7.54 3.22 10.02
N THR A 81 7.58 2.31 11.00
CA THR A 81 8.81 1.70 11.48
C THR A 81 8.79 0.21 11.13
N TYR A 82 9.86 -0.27 10.52
CA TYR A 82 10.02 -1.67 10.14
C TYR A 82 11.47 -2.13 10.39
N ARG A 83 11.66 -3.44 10.47
CA ARG A 83 12.99 -4.06 10.56
C ARG A 83 13.44 -4.55 9.20
N GLN A 84 14.74 -4.39 8.91
CA GLN A 84 15.38 -4.84 7.67
C GLN A 84 16.51 -5.86 7.98
N HIS A 85 16.18 -6.96 8.68
CA HIS A 85 17.13 -8.01 9.02
C HIS A 85 16.72 -9.34 8.42
N GLY A 86 17.42 -9.77 7.35
CA GLY A 86 17.08 -10.98 6.58
C GLY A 86 15.79 -10.87 5.79
N ALA A 87 14.71 -10.43 6.40
CA ALA A 87 13.43 -10.10 5.78
C ALA A 87 12.84 -8.82 6.38
N PHE A 88 11.99 -8.14 5.61
CA PHE A 88 11.24 -6.98 6.11
C PHE A 88 10.15 -7.42 7.08
N GLN A 89 10.01 -6.68 8.17
CA GLN A 89 9.01 -6.93 9.20
C GLN A 89 8.46 -5.61 9.73
N LEU A 90 7.16 -5.39 9.65
CA LEU A 90 6.50 -4.24 10.24
C LEU A 90 6.70 -4.25 11.77
N ILE A 91 7.02 -3.10 12.34
CA ILE A 91 7.02 -2.87 13.79
C ILE A 91 5.79 -2.06 14.15
N ARG A 92 5.58 -0.92 13.48
CA ARG A 92 4.41 -0.04 13.67
C ARG A 92 4.16 0.80 12.43
N ASN A 93 2.91 1.22 12.28
CA ASN A 93 2.48 2.17 11.25
C ASN A 93 1.46 3.13 11.86
N HIS A 94 1.53 4.41 11.52
CA HIS A 94 0.54 5.40 11.87
C HIS A 94 0.26 6.27 10.66
N HIS A 95 -1.00 6.32 10.23
CA HIS A 95 -1.46 7.03 9.05
C HIS A 95 -2.56 8.02 9.41
N ILE A 96 -2.36 9.29 9.08
CA ILE A 96 -3.28 10.40 9.31
C ILE A 96 -3.64 11.04 7.99
N GLN A 97 -4.93 11.11 7.67
CA GLN A 97 -5.47 11.89 6.55
C GLN A 97 -6.54 12.85 7.09
N GLN A 98 -6.41 14.13 6.80
CA GLN A 98 -7.37 15.16 7.22
C GLN A 98 -7.43 16.33 6.25
N GLY A 99 -8.56 17.02 6.25
CA GLY A 99 -8.80 18.21 5.42
C GLY A 99 -9.73 17.96 4.24
N PRO A 100 -10.04 19.05 3.47
CA PRO A 100 -11.08 19.02 2.43
C PRO A 100 -10.83 18.06 1.27
N PHE A 101 -9.57 17.72 0.97
CA PHE A 101 -9.22 16.77 -0.08
C PHE A 101 -9.76 15.36 0.19
N PHE A 102 -9.89 14.98 1.45
CA PHE A 102 -10.30 13.64 1.87
C PHE A 102 -11.79 13.59 2.19
N LEU A 103 -12.53 12.65 1.61
CA LEU A 103 -13.96 12.44 1.89
C LEU A 103 -14.23 12.09 3.35
N LYS A 104 -13.30 11.41 3.99
CA LYS A 104 -13.33 11.05 5.41
C LYS A 104 -11.93 11.17 5.99
N PRO A 105 -11.80 11.73 7.19
CA PRO A 105 -10.52 11.70 7.89
C PRO A 105 -10.14 10.27 8.25
N VAL A 106 -8.84 10.02 8.30
CA VAL A 106 -8.23 8.77 8.79
C VAL A 106 -7.27 9.14 9.90
N ASP A 107 -7.33 8.43 11.02
CA ASP A 107 -6.28 8.37 12.05
C ASP A 107 -6.23 6.92 12.49
N PHE A 108 -5.27 6.19 11.94
CA PHE A 108 -5.18 4.74 12.04
C PHE A 108 -3.75 4.32 12.38
N ALA A 109 -3.61 3.53 13.45
CA ALA A 109 -2.32 3.03 13.90
C ALA A 109 -2.33 1.50 14.00
N VAL A 110 -1.19 0.89 13.71
CA VAL A 110 -0.94 -0.56 13.82
C VAL A 110 0.32 -0.77 14.66
N GLU A 111 0.23 -1.64 15.67
CA GLU A 111 1.34 -2.10 16.49
C GLU A 111 1.51 -3.62 16.29
N ALA A 112 2.56 -4.00 15.58
CA ALA A 112 2.76 -5.41 15.19
C ALA A 112 3.03 -6.32 16.38
N ALA A 113 3.78 -5.84 17.39
CA ALA A 113 4.15 -6.64 18.56
C ALA A 113 2.94 -7.09 19.39
N THR A 114 1.87 -6.32 19.40
CA THR A 114 0.63 -6.62 20.14
C THR A 114 -0.50 -7.09 19.23
N GLY A 115 -0.32 -7.04 17.90
CA GLY A 115 -1.38 -7.36 16.96
C GLY A 115 -2.56 -6.39 17.06
N THR A 116 -2.32 -5.12 17.41
CA THR A 116 -3.41 -4.17 17.61
C THR A 116 -3.53 -3.16 16.49
N ALA A 117 -4.78 -2.87 16.10
CA ALA A 117 -5.14 -1.77 15.22
C ALA A 117 -5.99 -0.77 16.00
N THR A 118 -5.61 0.50 15.94
CA THR A 118 -6.31 1.58 16.63
C THR A 118 -6.81 2.61 15.63
N THR A 119 -8.11 2.89 15.67
CA THR A 119 -8.75 3.95 14.87
C THR A 119 -9.21 5.07 15.80
N ARG A 120 -8.90 6.32 15.44
CA ARG A 120 -9.41 7.52 16.12
C ARG A 120 -10.35 8.26 15.18
N THR A 121 -11.53 8.60 15.67
CA THR A 121 -12.53 9.35 14.92
C THR A 121 -13.07 10.49 15.79
N ALA A 122 -13.27 11.67 15.18
CA ALA A 122 -13.95 12.78 15.83
C ALA A 122 -15.43 12.77 15.44
N ASP A 123 -16.31 12.94 16.41
CA ASP A 123 -17.74 13.19 16.16
C ASP A 123 -18.00 14.66 15.78
N LYS A 124 -19.27 15.01 15.51
CA LYS A 124 -19.67 16.38 15.15
C LYS A 124 -19.41 17.42 16.24
N SER A 125 -19.27 17.00 17.50
CA SER A 125 -18.94 17.87 18.63
C SER A 125 -17.43 18.07 18.80
N GLY A 126 -16.60 17.34 18.04
CA GLY A 126 -15.15 17.30 18.18
C GLY A 126 -14.67 16.32 19.25
N THR A 127 -15.54 15.50 19.84
CA THR A 127 -15.15 14.47 20.80
C THR A 127 -14.44 13.32 20.07
N ILE A 128 -13.26 12.96 20.56
CA ILE A 128 -12.45 11.87 19.98
C ILE A 128 -12.91 10.52 20.54
N HIS A 129 -13.29 9.63 19.66
CA HIS A 129 -13.59 8.23 19.95
C HIS A 129 -12.40 7.38 19.49
N VAL A 130 -11.93 6.50 20.38
CA VAL A 130 -10.81 5.58 20.11
C VAL A 130 -11.35 4.15 20.15
N ALA A 131 -11.16 3.42 19.06
CA ALA A 131 -11.46 1.99 18.97
C ALA A 131 -10.14 1.24 18.73
N THR A 132 -9.90 0.18 19.50
CA THR A 132 -8.73 -0.69 19.34
C THR A 132 -9.23 -2.12 19.17
N GLU A 133 -8.76 -2.77 18.13
CA GLU A 133 -9.06 -4.17 17.82
C GLU A 133 -7.79 -5.00 17.85
N HIS A 134 -7.91 -6.26 18.26
CA HIS A 134 -6.82 -7.23 18.18
C HIS A 134 -6.98 -8.07 16.91
N ILE A 135 -5.92 -8.12 16.10
CA ILE A 135 -5.92 -8.74 14.78
C ILE A 135 -4.74 -9.69 14.69
N ASP A 136 -4.98 -10.89 14.15
CA ASP A 136 -3.91 -11.81 13.80
C ASP A 136 -3.20 -11.30 12.54
N LEU A 137 -2.02 -10.70 12.74
CA LEU A 137 -1.27 -10.03 11.69
C LEU A 137 -0.35 -11.02 10.97
N PRO A 138 -0.38 -11.08 9.62
CA PRO A 138 0.53 -11.93 8.87
C PRO A 138 1.95 -11.36 8.85
N ASP A 139 2.94 -12.23 8.71
CA ASP A 139 4.36 -11.89 8.65
C ASP A 139 4.75 -11.01 7.45
N ASP A 140 3.94 -10.99 6.40
CA ASP A 140 4.12 -10.20 5.16
C ASP A 140 3.35 -8.88 5.15
N LEU A 141 2.94 -8.38 6.33
CA LEU A 141 2.25 -7.11 6.44
C LEU A 141 3.18 -5.94 6.05
N ALA A 142 2.77 -5.14 5.07
CA ALA A 142 3.60 -4.11 4.44
C ALA A 142 3.00 -2.69 4.52
N ASN A 143 2.18 -2.40 5.54
CA ASN A 143 1.62 -1.06 5.75
C ASN A 143 2.71 0.02 5.69
N GLY A 144 2.49 1.03 4.85
CA GLY A 144 3.34 2.19 4.67
C GLY A 144 4.67 1.95 3.94
N PHE A 145 5.18 0.71 3.83
CA PHE A 145 6.48 0.44 3.20
C PHE A 145 6.44 -0.46 1.96
N VAL A 146 5.30 -0.54 1.26
CA VAL A 146 5.21 -1.28 -0.02
C VAL A 146 6.23 -0.77 -1.03
N GLY A 147 6.49 0.54 -1.09
CA GLY A 147 7.54 1.12 -1.92
C GLY A 147 8.90 0.48 -1.64
N THR A 148 9.29 0.34 -0.38
CA THR A 148 10.53 -0.33 0.04
C THR A 148 10.56 -1.80 -0.37
N VAL A 149 9.42 -2.51 -0.26
CA VAL A 149 9.30 -3.89 -0.78
C VAL A 149 9.65 -3.93 -2.25
N LEU A 150 9.11 -3.03 -3.06
CA LEU A 150 9.35 -2.97 -4.51
C LEU A 150 10.81 -2.68 -4.87
N LEU A 151 11.54 -1.90 -4.05
CA LEU A 151 12.98 -1.70 -4.24
C LEU A 151 13.80 -3.00 -4.14
N ASN A 152 13.22 -4.06 -3.56
CA ASN A 152 13.86 -5.36 -3.34
C ASN A 152 13.34 -6.47 -4.29
N VAL A 153 12.44 -6.12 -5.21
CA VAL A 153 11.82 -7.06 -6.15
C VAL A 153 12.42 -6.85 -7.54
N PRO A 154 12.98 -7.87 -8.19
CA PRO A 154 13.52 -7.73 -9.54
C PRO A 154 12.39 -7.52 -10.57
N SER A 155 12.72 -6.84 -11.66
CA SER A 155 11.80 -6.55 -12.79
C SER A 155 11.17 -7.78 -13.44
N ASN A 156 11.81 -8.94 -13.31
CA ASN A 156 11.32 -10.21 -13.84
C ASN A 156 10.68 -11.14 -12.81
N ALA A 157 10.34 -10.62 -11.63
CA ALA A 157 9.68 -11.41 -10.58
C ALA A 157 8.31 -11.93 -11.05
N ALA A 158 7.95 -13.13 -10.60
CA ALA A 158 6.57 -13.58 -10.73
C ALA A 158 5.65 -12.70 -9.86
N PRO A 159 4.36 -12.54 -10.23
CA PRO A 159 3.40 -11.85 -9.38
C PRO A 159 3.35 -12.47 -7.98
N PHE A 160 3.30 -11.62 -6.94
CA PHE A 160 3.27 -12.04 -5.55
C PHE A 160 2.28 -11.19 -4.73
N ARG A 161 2.01 -11.61 -3.50
CA ARG A 161 1.04 -10.94 -2.62
C ARG A 161 1.70 -10.50 -1.33
N VAL A 162 1.24 -9.34 -0.80
CA VAL A 162 1.54 -8.90 0.56
C VAL A 162 0.25 -8.49 1.28
N GLY A 163 0.31 -8.46 2.60
CA GLY A 163 -0.79 -8.00 3.44
C GLY A 163 -0.76 -6.49 3.64
N ILE A 164 -1.94 -5.87 3.63
CA ILE A 164 -2.15 -4.48 4.06
C ILE A 164 -3.33 -4.47 5.03
N LEU A 165 -3.18 -3.83 6.15
CA LEU A 165 -4.27 -3.56 7.07
C LEU A 165 -4.87 -2.20 6.73
N ALA A 166 -6.10 -2.21 6.20
CA ALA A 166 -6.79 -0.99 5.79
C ALA A 166 -7.61 -0.40 6.95
N PRO A 167 -7.75 0.95 7.06
CA PRO A 167 -8.50 1.62 8.12
C PRO A 167 -10.00 1.57 7.89
N VAL A 168 -10.53 0.40 7.55
CA VAL A 168 -11.97 0.19 7.34
C VAL A 168 -12.48 -0.82 8.37
N PHE A 169 -13.60 -0.52 9.01
CA PHE A 169 -14.22 -1.38 10.03
C PHE A 169 -13.26 -1.82 11.16
N GLY A 170 -12.46 -0.86 11.69
CA GLY A 170 -11.53 -1.11 12.79
C GLY A 170 -10.17 -1.69 12.39
N GLY A 171 -9.94 -1.92 11.11
CA GLY A 171 -8.75 -2.55 10.56
C GLY A 171 -9.06 -3.87 9.86
N ARG A 172 -9.02 -3.86 8.55
CA ARG A 172 -9.28 -5.06 7.75
C ARG A 172 -8.05 -5.46 6.97
N LEU A 173 -7.63 -6.71 7.13
CA LEU A 173 -6.58 -7.30 6.31
C LEU A 173 -7.08 -7.44 4.87
N ILE A 174 -6.38 -6.81 3.93
CA ILE A 174 -6.55 -6.97 2.48
C ILE A 174 -5.26 -7.56 1.92
N ARG A 175 -5.37 -8.37 0.88
CA ARG A 175 -4.23 -8.76 0.06
C ARG A 175 -4.10 -7.81 -1.12
N ILE A 176 -2.88 -7.44 -1.42
CA ILE A 176 -2.56 -6.73 -2.66
C ILE A 176 -1.70 -7.64 -3.52
N LEU A 177 -2.12 -7.80 -4.78
CA LEU A 177 -1.35 -8.50 -5.81
C LEU A 177 -0.40 -7.50 -6.46
N ILE A 178 0.88 -7.81 -6.47
CA ILE A 178 1.94 -6.99 -7.06
C ILE A 178 2.47 -7.71 -8.30
N SER A 179 2.48 -7.02 -9.43
CA SER A 179 2.94 -7.56 -10.72
C SER A 179 3.89 -6.59 -11.42
N PRO A 180 5.05 -7.02 -11.91
CA PRO A 180 5.85 -6.20 -12.82
C PRO A 180 5.14 -6.09 -14.18
N GLU A 181 5.13 -4.87 -14.75
CA GLU A 181 4.48 -4.54 -16.04
C GLU A 181 5.50 -4.13 -17.12
N GLY A 182 6.80 -4.33 -16.85
CA GLY A 182 7.87 -3.98 -17.75
C GLY A 182 8.54 -2.63 -17.43
N GLU A 183 9.34 -2.13 -18.38
CA GLU A 183 10.11 -0.90 -18.20
C GLU A 183 9.48 0.28 -18.96
N GLN A 184 9.59 1.47 -18.40
CA GLN A 184 9.22 2.73 -19.07
C GLN A 184 10.36 3.75 -18.99
N PRO A 185 10.59 4.51 -20.10
CA PRO A 185 11.59 5.56 -20.11
C PRO A 185 11.09 6.79 -19.32
N PHE A 186 12.01 7.47 -18.66
CA PHE A 186 11.81 8.76 -18.04
C PHE A 186 13.10 9.59 -18.06
N GLN A 187 13.04 10.82 -17.59
CA GLN A 187 14.23 11.66 -17.48
C GLN A 187 14.41 12.12 -16.02
N LYS A 188 15.66 12.16 -15.58
CA LYS A 188 16.05 12.76 -14.30
C LYS A 188 17.15 13.77 -14.58
N ALA A 189 16.90 15.03 -14.25
CA ALA A 189 17.81 16.15 -14.54
C ALA A 189 18.27 16.19 -16.03
N GLY A 190 17.35 15.88 -16.97
CA GLY A 190 17.62 15.85 -18.41
C GLY A 190 18.34 14.57 -18.92
N GLN A 191 18.71 13.65 -18.06
CA GLN A 191 19.30 12.37 -18.46
C GLN A 191 18.22 11.31 -18.69
N PRO A 192 18.24 10.60 -19.83
CA PRO A 192 17.29 9.52 -20.10
C PRO A 192 17.62 8.30 -19.24
N LEU A 193 16.63 7.78 -18.53
CA LEU A 193 16.69 6.60 -17.67
C LEU A 193 15.49 5.71 -17.95
N LYS A 194 15.48 4.52 -17.35
CA LYS A 194 14.34 3.60 -17.36
C LYS A 194 13.95 3.24 -15.93
N ALA A 195 12.67 3.05 -15.71
CA ALA A 195 12.13 2.56 -14.47
C ALA A 195 11.32 1.30 -14.73
N THR A 196 11.41 0.32 -13.85
CA THR A 196 10.50 -0.81 -13.80
C THR A 196 9.17 -0.37 -13.24
N VAL A 197 8.11 -0.72 -13.93
CA VAL A 197 6.74 -0.41 -13.52
C VAL A 197 6.14 -1.61 -12.81
N PHE A 198 5.61 -1.38 -11.62
CA PHE A 198 4.84 -2.37 -10.88
C PHE A 198 3.38 -1.94 -10.77
N ARG A 199 2.47 -2.88 -10.99
CA ARG A 199 1.05 -2.74 -10.72
C ARG A 199 0.74 -3.35 -9.37
N ILE A 200 0.04 -2.61 -8.53
CA ILE A 200 -0.49 -3.04 -7.24
C ILE A 200 -2.00 -3.10 -7.37
N HIS A 201 -2.57 -4.30 -7.29
CA HIS A 201 -4.00 -4.56 -7.39
C HIS A 201 -4.57 -4.99 -6.04
N PRO A 202 -5.48 -4.20 -5.42
CA PRO A 202 -6.15 -4.59 -4.18
C PRO A 202 -7.14 -5.74 -4.41
N GLU A 203 -6.95 -6.87 -3.72
CA GLU A 203 -7.85 -8.02 -3.76
C GLU A 203 -8.85 -7.95 -2.60
N LEU A 204 -10.02 -7.39 -2.87
CA LEU A 204 -11.12 -7.37 -1.90
C LEU A 204 -11.85 -8.72 -1.91
N GLY A 205 -11.51 -9.60 -0.97
CA GLY A 205 -12.13 -10.93 -0.86
C GLY A 205 -13.54 -10.90 -0.26
N GLY A 206 -14.31 -11.99 -0.48
CA GLY A 206 -15.59 -12.27 0.15
C GLY A 206 -16.73 -11.31 -0.21
N ILE A 207 -17.69 -11.17 0.72
CA ILE A 207 -18.90 -10.35 0.52
C ILE A 207 -18.59 -8.89 0.23
N LEU A 208 -17.51 -8.34 0.80
CA LEU A 208 -17.09 -6.95 0.54
C LEU A 208 -16.61 -6.74 -0.88
N GLY A 209 -15.88 -7.69 -1.46
CA GLY A 209 -15.47 -7.62 -2.87
C GLY A 209 -16.69 -7.60 -3.80
N TRP A 210 -17.68 -8.45 -3.51
CA TRP A 210 -18.92 -8.49 -4.26
C TRP A 210 -19.73 -7.19 -4.11
N LEU A 211 -19.86 -6.64 -2.90
CA LEU A 211 -20.53 -5.35 -2.67
C LEU A 211 -19.80 -4.18 -3.33
N ALA A 212 -18.46 -4.17 -3.26
CA ALA A 212 -17.66 -3.14 -3.91
C ALA A 212 -17.82 -3.16 -5.44
N GLN A 213 -17.88 -4.35 -6.05
CA GLN A 213 -18.22 -4.52 -7.47
C GLN A 213 -19.61 -4.00 -7.79
N LEU A 214 -20.62 -4.41 -7.02
CA LEU A 214 -22.02 -4.02 -7.25
C LEU A 214 -22.22 -2.50 -7.17
N LEU A 215 -21.48 -1.83 -6.27
CA LEU A 215 -21.56 -0.39 -6.04
C LEU A 215 -20.57 0.42 -6.88
N ASN A 216 -19.78 -0.24 -7.75
CA ASN A 216 -18.70 0.38 -8.52
C ASN A 216 -17.67 1.15 -7.63
N MET A 217 -17.43 0.62 -6.44
CA MET A 217 -16.56 1.19 -5.39
C MET A 217 -15.28 0.37 -5.20
N GLN A 218 -14.77 -0.28 -6.24
CA GLN A 218 -13.49 -0.98 -6.16
C GLN A 218 -12.34 0.03 -6.14
N PRO A 219 -11.36 -0.15 -5.24
CA PRO A 219 -10.12 0.60 -5.31
C PRO A 219 -9.45 0.39 -6.66
N LYS A 220 -8.92 1.47 -7.23
CA LYS A 220 -8.16 1.40 -8.49
C LYS A 220 -6.78 0.82 -8.24
N ASP A 221 -6.19 0.25 -9.30
CA ASP A 221 -4.79 -0.17 -9.27
C ASP A 221 -3.89 1.04 -9.00
N VAL A 222 -2.80 0.77 -8.27
CA VAL A 222 -1.72 1.73 -8.07
C VAL A 222 -0.54 1.29 -8.93
N MET A 223 0.01 2.24 -9.69
CA MET A 223 1.20 2.02 -10.51
C MET A 223 2.39 2.68 -9.84
N VAL A 224 3.50 1.95 -9.73
CA VAL A 224 4.74 2.42 -9.08
C VAL A 224 5.92 2.23 -10.03
N TRP A 225 6.70 3.28 -10.23
CA TRP A 225 7.92 3.27 -11.04
C TRP A 225 9.15 3.23 -10.13
N ILE A 226 9.96 2.20 -10.33
CA ILE A 226 11.19 1.96 -9.58
C ILE A 226 12.39 2.17 -10.51
N LEU A 227 13.25 3.13 -10.18
CA LEU A 227 14.57 3.23 -10.75
C LEU A 227 15.44 2.12 -10.15
N GLU A 228 15.91 1.21 -10.99
CA GLU A 228 16.82 0.15 -10.57
C GLU A 228 18.29 0.65 -10.53
N GLY A 229 19.14 -0.04 -9.79
CA GLY A 229 20.58 0.27 -9.68
C GLY A 229 21.13 -0.04 -8.30
N GLU A 230 22.31 0.47 -8.00
CA GLU A 230 22.95 0.30 -6.68
C GLU A 230 22.15 0.97 -5.56
N GLN A 231 21.46 2.08 -5.87
CA GLN A 231 20.56 2.78 -4.98
C GLN A 231 19.19 2.90 -5.66
N PRO A 232 18.35 1.86 -5.55
CA PRO A 232 17.03 1.89 -6.15
C PRO A 232 16.14 2.94 -5.48
N ALA A 233 15.26 3.57 -6.26
CA ALA A 233 14.38 4.62 -5.77
C ALA A 233 12.98 4.52 -6.37
N VAL A 234 11.96 4.89 -5.59
CA VAL A 234 10.62 5.16 -6.10
C VAL A 234 10.64 6.50 -6.80
N VAL A 235 10.40 6.54 -8.11
CA VAL A 235 10.46 7.79 -8.89
C VAL A 235 9.09 8.34 -9.27
N ARG A 236 8.06 7.48 -9.26
CA ARG A 236 6.66 7.88 -9.51
C ARG A 236 5.71 6.89 -8.88
N VAL A 237 4.59 7.41 -8.38
CA VAL A 237 3.43 6.62 -7.94
C VAL A 237 2.18 7.24 -8.54
N VAL A 238 1.33 6.44 -9.18
CA VAL A 238 0.04 6.87 -9.72
C VAL A 238 -1.06 6.02 -9.10
N GLY A 239 -1.93 6.63 -8.33
CA GLY A 239 -3.00 5.93 -7.62
C GLY A 239 -3.90 6.87 -6.85
N GLN A 240 -4.86 6.30 -6.12
CA GLN A 240 -5.69 7.04 -5.18
C GLN A 240 -4.97 7.11 -3.83
N LEU A 241 -4.82 8.31 -3.26
CA LEU A 241 -4.27 8.49 -1.90
C LEU A 241 -5.27 8.09 -0.81
N SER A 242 -6.54 8.01 -1.15
CA SER A 242 -7.59 7.47 -0.28
C SER A 242 -8.49 6.55 -1.11
N GLY A 243 -9.15 5.58 -0.47
CA GLY A 243 -9.91 4.53 -1.13
C GLY A 243 -10.97 4.98 -2.14
N PHE A 244 -11.41 6.24 -2.10
CA PHE A 244 -12.45 6.82 -2.98
C PHE A 244 -12.08 8.21 -3.51
N GLY A 245 -10.82 8.62 -3.34
CA GLY A 245 -10.31 9.91 -3.80
C GLY A 245 -9.99 9.92 -5.30
N PRO A 246 -9.62 11.08 -5.84
CA PRO A 246 -9.12 11.19 -7.21
C PRO A 246 -7.79 10.45 -7.36
N VAL A 247 -7.47 10.07 -8.59
CA VAL A 247 -6.13 9.56 -8.93
C VAL A 247 -5.15 10.71 -8.92
N VAL A 248 -4.02 10.50 -8.26
CA VAL A 248 -2.93 11.45 -8.12
C VAL A 248 -1.67 10.82 -8.70
N SER A 249 -0.85 11.61 -9.41
CA SER A 249 0.50 11.24 -9.82
C SER A 249 1.50 11.95 -8.90
N SER A 250 2.21 11.18 -8.08
CA SER A 250 3.32 11.69 -7.24
C SER A 250 4.64 11.35 -7.91
N GLU A 251 5.46 12.36 -8.19
CA GLU A 251 6.71 12.22 -8.93
C GLU A 251 7.86 12.79 -8.12
N LEU A 252 8.99 12.08 -8.08
CA LEU A 252 10.22 12.55 -7.45
C LEU A 252 10.66 13.86 -8.10
N GLU A 253 11.04 14.86 -7.30
CA GLU A 253 11.46 16.15 -7.82
C GLU A 253 12.67 16.03 -8.76
N GLY A 254 12.65 16.74 -9.89
CA GLY A 254 13.68 16.64 -10.92
C GLY A 254 13.50 15.49 -11.93
N THR A 255 12.40 14.72 -11.84
CA THR A 255 12.02 13.72 -12.84
C THR A 255 10.98 14.26 -13.82
N SER A 256 10.95 13.71 -15.03
CA SER A 256 9.89 13.96 -16.00
C SER A 256 9.58 12.68 -16.78
N PHE A 257 8.30 12.42 -16.99
CA PHE A 257 7.78 11.28 -17.74
C PHE A 257 7.16 11.75 -19.05
N GLY A 258 7.40 11.03 -20.15
CA GLY A 258 6.73 11.28 -21.42
C GLY A 258 5.20 11.15 -21.26
N LYS A 259 4.47 11.91 -22.12
CA LYS A 259 3.00 11.80 -22.20
C LYS A 259 2.59 10.54 -22.91
#